data_ae760feeabeb910e3fa50616b0b8e25a
#
_entry.id   ae760feeabeb910e3fa50616b0b8e25a
#
_cell.length_a   1.000
_cell.length_b   1.000
_cell.length_c   1.000
_cell.angle_alpha   90.00
_cell.angle_beta   90.00
_cell.angle_gamma   90.00
#
_symmetry.space_group_name_H-M   'P 1'
#
loop_
_entity.id
_entity.type
_entity.pdbx_description
1 polymer ?
#
loop_
_entity_poly.entity_id
_entity_poly.type
_entity_poly.pdbx_seq_one_letter_code
_entity_poly.pdbx_strand_id
1 'polypeptide(L)'
;MNNDYIKGFCGIPSNVTVYDAQISANKQMALARLEVANVSIDETNELVKDYIATFCRIRMVAEPSNVFIQTETARMKDIIVLLTFGRAKQ
;
A
#
# COMPACT_ATOMS: atom_id res chain seq x y z
N MET A 1 3.89 -10.38 -5.22
CA MET A 1 3.02 -9.32 -5.81
C MET A 1 3.81 -8.58 -6.86
N ASN A 2 3.28 -8.47 -8.07
CA ASN A 2 3.93 -7.69 -9.10
C ASN A 2 3.45 -6.24 -9.10
N ASN A 3 4.12 -5.38 -9.86
CA ASN A 3 3.78 -3.95 -9.87
C ASN A 3 2.47 -3.65 -10.60
N ASP A 4 1.91 -4.60 -11.35
CA ASP A 4 0.68 -4.36 -12.11
C ASP A 4 -0.51 -4.05 -11.21
N TYR A 5 -0.59 -4.72 -10.06
CA TYR A 5 -1.64 -4.42 -9.09
C TYR A 5 -1.56 -2.97 -8.61
N ILE A 6 -0.34 -2.52 -8.27
CA ILE A 6 -0.11 -1.16 -7.80
C ILE A 6 -0.40 -0.16 -8.91
N LYS A 7 0.05 -0.45 -10.14
CA LYS A 7 -0.22 0.41 -11.31
C LYS A 7 -1.71 0.57 -11.55
N GLY A 8 -2.47 -0.53 -11.51
CA GLY A 8 -3.92 -0.46 -11.67
C GLY A 8 -4.59 0.39 -10.61
N PHE A 9 -4.15 0.24 -9.36
CA PHE A 9 -4.67 1.02 -8.23
C PHE A 9 -4.38 2.51 -8.37
N CYS A 10 -3.21 2.86 -8.93
CA CYS A 10 -2.77 4.25 -9.11
C CYS A 10 -3.20 4.84 -10.45
N GLY A 11 -3.89 4.08 -11.29
CA GLY A 11 -4.32 4.56 -12.60
C GLY A 11 -3.21 4.63 -13.63
N ILE A 12 -2.15 3.84 -13.46
CA ILE A 12 -1.00 3.80 -14.38
C ILE A 12 -1.16 2.61 -15.32
N PRO A 13 -1.14 2.82 -16.66
CA PRO A 13 -1.20 1.70 -17.60
C PRO A 13 -0.05 0.71 -17.37
N SER A 14 -0.31 -0.58 -17.53
CA SER A 14 0.69 -1.62 -17.24
C SER A 14 1.92 -1.54 -18.12
N ASN A 15 1.79 -0.99 -19.34
CA ASN A 15 2.92 -0.83 -20.27
C ASN A 15 3.78 0.40 -19.99
N VAL A 16 3.38 1.26 -19.05
CA VAL A 16 4.19 2.42 -18.65
C VAL A 16 5.20 1.96 -17.61
N THR A 17 6.48 2.09 -17.90
CA THR A 17 7.55 1.59 -17.03
C THR A 17 8.37 2.68 -16.35
N VAL A 18 8.10 3.94 -16.67
CA VAL A 18 8.88 5.08 -16.14
C VAL A 18 8.80 5.20 -14.61
N TYR A 19 7.73 4.67 -13.99
CA TYR A 19 7.54 4.74 -12.55
C TYR A 19 7.94 3.46 -11.82
N ASP A 20 8.46 2.45 -12.51
CA ASP A 20 8.69 1.13 -11.90
C ASP A 20 9.65 1.18 -10.71
N ALA A 21 10.73 1.94 -10.82
CA ALA A 21 11.69 2.08 -9.72
C ALA A 21 11.06 2.76 -8.50
N GLN A 22 10.25 3.79 -8.74
CA GLN A 22 9.55 4.51 -7.68
C GLN A 22 8.52 3.63 -7.00
N ILE A 23 7.78 2.84 -7.79
CA ILE A 23 6.80 1.88 -7.27
C ILE A 23 7.49 0.85 -6.38
N SER A 24 8.60 0.29 -6.85
CA SER A 24 9.35 -0.72 -6.08
C SER A 24 9.88 -0.14 -4.78
N ALA A 25 10.41 1.08 -4.78
CA ALA A 25 10.90 1.74 -3.57
C ALA A 25 9.76 1.98 -2.57
N ASN A 26 8.61 2.46 -3.05
CA ASN A 26 7.46 2.71 -2.19
C ASN A 26 6.88 1.40 -1.62
N LYS A 27 6.88 0.33 -2.41
CA LYS A 27 6.47 -0.99 -1.95
C LYS A 27 7.34 -1.48 -0.80
N GLN A 28 8.67 -1.33 -0.93
CA GLN A 28 9.58 -1.74 0.13
C GLN A 28 9.36 -0.93 1.40
N MET A 29 9.10 0.36 1.29
CA MET A 29 8.78 1.20 2.44
C MET A 29 7.48 0.77 3.11
N ALA A 30 6.46 0.44 2.33
CA ALA A 30 5.19 -0.04 2.87
C ALA A 30 5.37 -1.35 3.64
N LEU A 31 6.14 -2.29 3.09
CA LEU A 31 6.45 -3.55 3.75
C LEU A 31 7.22 -3.33 5.05
N ALA A 32 8.17 -2.40 5.05
CA ALA A 32 8.93 -2.07 6.26
C ALA A 32 8.01 -1.52 7.36
N ARG A 33 7.04 -0.70 7.00
CA ARG A 33 6.07 -0.17 7.96
C ARG A 33 5.19 -1.26 8.56
N LEU A 34 4.75 -2.22 7.73
CA LEU A 34 3.99 -3.36 8.22
C LEU A 34 4.83 -4.22 9.16
N GLU A 35 6.08 -4.42 8.84
CA GLU A 35 7.00 -5.18 9.69
C GLU A 35 7.19 -4.50 11.05
N VAL A 36 7.38 -3.18 11.07
CA VAL A 36 7.49 -2.40 12.31
C VAL A 36 6.21 -2.50 13.13
N ALA A 37 5.05 -2.52 12.47
CA ALA A 37 3.76 -2.69 13.14
C ALA A 37 3.52 -4.12 13.62
N ASN A 38 4.45 -5.04 13.31
CA ASN A 38 4.38 -6.45 13.71
C ASN A 38 3.15 -7.16 13.19
N VAL A 39 2.76 -6.85 11.95
CA VAL A 39 1.66 -7.51 11.25
C VAL A 39 2.21 -8.23 10.01
N SER A 40 1.34 -8.97 9.32
CA SER A 40 1.74 -9.77 8.15
C SER A 40 2.35 -8.90 7.05
N ILE A 41 3.41 -9.44 6.41
CA ILE A 41 3.99 -8.88 5.19
C ILE A 41 3.75 -9.81 3.98
N ASP A 42 2.80 -10.73 4.12
CA ASP A 42 2.45 -11.69 3.06
C ASP A 42 1.74 -10.96 1.93
N GLU A 43 2.41 -10.84 0.78
CA GLU A 43 1.91 -10.11 -0.38
C GLU A 43 0.74 -10.81 -1.09
N THR A 44 0.39 -12.03 -0.69
CA THR A 44 -0.82 -12.70 -1.19
C THR A 44 -2.07 -12.34 -0.39
N ASN A 45 -1.91 -11.73 0.77
CA ASN A 45 -3.01 -11.29 1.61
C ASN A 45 -3.62 -10.01 1.03
N GLU A 46 -4.94 -10.01 0.82
CA GLU A 46 -5.62 -8.87 0.20
C GLU A 46 -5.50 -7.58 1.01
N LEU A 47 -5.46 -7.67 2.34
CA LEU A 47 -5.28 -6.48 3.19
C LEU A 47 -3.87 -5.92 3.05
N VAL A 48 -2.87 -6.78 2.94
CA VAL A 48 -1.48 -6.36 2.71
C VAL A 48 -1.34 -5.68 1.36
N LYS A 49 -1.95 -6.26 0.31
CA LYS A 49 -1.96 -5.64 -1.02
C LYS A 49 -2.60 -4.26 -0.99
N ASP A 50 -3.74 -4.13 -0.32
CA ASP A 50 -4.44 -2.85 -0.22
C ASP A 50 -3.58 -1.81 0.50
N TYR A 51 -2.92 -2.20 1.58
CA TYR A 51 -2.02 -1.30 2.31
C TYR A 51 -0.89 -0.80 1.43
N ILE A 52 -0.22 -1.72 0.73
CA ILE A 52 0.90 -1.39 -0.16
C ILE A 52 0.43 -0.45 -1.27
N ALA A 53 -0.68 -0.79 -1.93
CA ALA A 53 -1.20 0.01 -3.04
C ALA A 53 -1.63 1.41 -2.58
N THR A 54 -2.28 1.50 -1.42
CA THR A 54 -2.71 2.78 -0.84
C THR A 54 -1.50 3.65 -0.50
N PHE A 55 -0.48 3.06 0.10
CA PHE A 55 0.77 3.77 0.43
C PHE A 55 1.41 4.34 -0.84
N CYS A 56 1.54 3.52 -1.88
CA CYS A 56 2.11 3.96 -3.15
C CYS A 56 1.28 5.09 -3.78
N ARG A 57 -0.04 4.96 -3.75
CA ARG A 57 -0.95 5.97 -4.32
C ARG A 57 -0.79 7.32 -3.63
N ILE A 58 -0.73 7.34 -2.30
CA ILE A 58 -0.54 8.59 -1.56
C ILE A 58 0.75 9.28 -1.98
N ARG A 59 1.83 8.52 -2.14
CA ARG A 59 3.13 9.08 -2.46
C ARG A 59 3.28 9.48 -3.91
N MET A 60 2.45 8.95 -4.80
CA MET A 60 2.57 9.17 -6.24
C MET A 60 1.57 10.18 -6.79
N VAL A 61 0.62 10.65 -5.98
CA VAL A 61 -0.30 11.73 -6.40
C VAL A 61 0.47 13.05 -6.40
N ALA A 62 0.39 13.79 -7.53
CA ALA A 62 1.18 15.01 -7.72
C ALA A 62 0.77 16.13 -6.75
N GLU A 63 -0.54 16.29 -6.53
CA GLU A 63 -1.07 17.35 -5.67
C GLU A 63 -2.19 16.81 -4.78
N PRO A 64 -1.85 16.04 -3.74
CA PRO A 64 -2.87 15.43 -2.90
C PRO A 64 -3.55 16.49 -2.02
N SER A 65 -4.89 16.44 -1.97
CA SER A 65 -5.64 17.28 -1.04
C SER A 65 -5.48 16.77 0.39
N ASN A 66 -5.71 17.65 1.38
CA ASN A 66 -5.69 17.24 2.78
C ASN A 66 -6.76 16.18 3.08
N VAL A 67 -7.93 16.30 2.47
CA VAL A 67 -9.00 15.31 2.64
C VAL A 67 -8.56 13.96 2.10
N PHE A 68 -7.93 13.94 0.91
CA PHE A 68 -7.41 12.71 0.32
C PHE A 68 -6.39 12.05 1.25
N ILE A 69 -5.40 12.82 1.74
CA ILE A 69 -4.36 12.29 2.61
C ILE A 69 -4.97 11.73 3.91
N GLN A 70 -5.89 12.47 4.53
CA GLN A 70 -6.52 12.03 5.78
C GLN A 70 -7.34 10.77 5.58
N THR A 71 -8.13 10.70 4.51
CA THR A 71 -8.97 9.54 4.21
C THR A 71 -8.13 8.30 3.97
N GLU A 72 -7.08 8.41 3.14
CA GLU A 72 -6.24 7.27 2.81
C GLU A 72 -5.38 6.85 4.00
N THR A 73 -4.91 7.78 4.81
CA THR A 73 -4.16 7.47 6.03
C THR A 73 -5.02 6.74 7.04
N ALA A 74 -6.27 7.17 7.23
CA ALA A 74 -7.21 6.50 8.12
C ALA A 74 -7.48 5.07 7.65
N ARG A 75 -7.64 4.87 6.34
CA ARG A 75 -7.83 3.55 5.76
C ARG A 75 -6.63 2.64 6.00
N MET A 76 -5.41 3.16 5.88
CA MET A 76 -4.20 2.40 6.16
C MET A 76 -4.14 1.97 7.63
N LYS A 77 -4.53 2.85 8.56
CA LYS A 77 -4.60 2.50 9.98
C LYS A 77 -5.63 1.41 10.25
N ASP A 78 -6.78 1.48 9.59
CA ASP A 78 -7.81 0.44 9.70
C ASP A 78 -7.28 -0.91 9.21
N ILE A 79 -6.53 -0.92 8.12
CA ILE A 79 -5.94 -2.16 7.60
C ILE A 79 -5.00 -2.77 8.63
N ILE A 80 -4.16 -1.98 9.28
CA ILE A 80 -3.26 -2.46 10.33
C ILE A 80 -4.06 -3.08 11.48
N VAL A 81 -5.15 -2.42 11.89
CA VAL A 81 -6.02 -2.95 12.95
C VAL A 81 -6.60 -4.30 12.53
N LEU A 82 -7.12 -4.40 11.31
CA LEU A 82 -7.69 -5.64 10.81
C LEU A 82 -6.65 -6.76 10.73
N LEU A 83 -5.44 -6.44 10.28
CA LEU A 83 -4.35 -7.42 10.24
C LEU A 83 -3.95 -7.86 11.65
N THR A 84 -3.95 -6.96 12.61
CA THR A 84 -3.64 -7.28 14.00
C THR A 84 -4.67 -8.23 14.58
N PHE A 85 -5.96 -7.98 14.38
CA PHE A 85 -7.03 -8.86 14.87
C PHE A 85 -7.02 -10.21 14.15
N GLY A 86 -6.80 -10.22 12.83
CA GLY A 86 -6.69 -11.47 12.09
C GLY A 86 -5.54 -12.32 12.59
N ARG A 87 -4.43 -11.71 12.96
CA ARG A 87 -3.29 -12.40 13.54
C ARG A 87 -3.61 -12.98 14.91
N ALA A 88 -4.36 -12.23 15.71
CA ALA A 88 -4.73 -12.69 17.05
C ALA A 88 -5.65 -13.91 17.03
N LYS A 89 -6.36 -14.14 15.93
CA LYS A 89 -7.25 -15.28 15.76
C LYS A 89 -6.52 -16.54 15.31
N GLN A 90 -5.28 -16.42 14.94
CA GLN A 90 -4.44 -17.55 14.52
C GLN A 90 -3.64 -18.05 15.74
#